data_83cd15985fecae89fd318897973c2ac6
#
_entry.id   83cd15985fecae89fd318897973c2ac6
#
_cell.length_a   1.000
_cell.length_b   1.000
_cell.length_c   1.000
_cell.angle_alpha   90.00
_cell.angle_beta   90.00
_cell.angle_gamma   90.00
#
_symmetry.space_group_name_H-M   'P 1'
#
loop_
_entity.id
_entity.type
_entity.pdbx_description
1 polymer ?
#
loop_
_entity_poly.entity_id
_entity_poly.type
_entity_poly.pdbx_seq_one_letter_code
_entity_poly.pdbx_strand_id
1 'polypeptide(L)'
;NNLAGNVTFGIRTELLKKGEKVLSFLPLAHAYGCAFDFLTATAVGTHVTLLGKTPSPKILMKAFEEVKPNLIITVPLVIEKIYKNVIQPLINKRSMKWALNIPLLDNQIYAQIRKKLIDALGGRFKEVIIGGAAMNPEVTDFFHKIKFPFTIGYGMTECAPLISYAPWNEFIPGSAGKILDIMKVRIDSDDPYNITGEIQVCGENVMKGYYKNEEATREVFTEDGWLKTGDLGTIDANGFIYIRGRSKTMILSSNGQNIFPEEIESKLNNMPFVLESLIIERNKKLVALVYPDYESLDSLGLNTPENLKTVMDENLKNLNKLVGNYEQVSKIQLYPTEFEKTPKKSIKRFLYNSITEE
;
A
#
# COMPACT_ATOMS: atom_id res chain seq x y z
N ASN A 1 22.36 9.69 -12.35
CA ASN A 1 21.37 10.78 -12.09
C ASN A 1 20.13 10.30 -11.32
N ASN A 2 19.73 9.03 -11.45
CA ASN A 2 18.43 8.55 -10.95
C ASN A 2 18.20 8.79 -9.44
N LEU A 3 19.13 8.34 -8.59
CA LEU A 3 19.08 8.62 -7.13
C LEU A 3 19.25 10.11 -6.84
N ALA A 4 20.12 10.79 -7.57
CA ALA A 4 20.36 12.23 -7.39
C ALA A 4 19.09 13.06 -7.67
N GLY A 5 18.30 12.72 -8.69
CA GLY A 5 17.02 13.37 -8.98
C GLY A 5 16.04 13.25 -7.80
N ASN A 6 15.92 12.06 -7.21
CA ASN A 6 15.09 11.84 -6.01
C ASN A 6 15.58 12.65 -4.81
N VAL A 7 16.89 12.68 -4.57
CA VAL A 7 17.49 13.47 -3.47
C VAL A 7 17.27 14.97 -3.69
N THR A 8 17.50 15.46 -4.91
CA THR A 8 17.25 16.87 -5.27
C THR A 8 15.79 17.25 -5.09
N PHE A 9 14.85 16.37 -5.48
CA PHE A 9 13.42 16.55 -5.22
C PHE A 9 13.15 16.68 -3.71
N GLY A 10 13.66 15.75 -2.90
CA GLY A 10 13.46 15.77 -1.43
C GLY A 10 14.04 17.01 -0.76
N ILE A 11 15.17 17.53 -1.24
CA ILE A 11 15.78 18.78 -0.75
C ILE A 11 14.90 19.97 -1.13
N ARG A 12 14.52 20.07 -2.41
CA ARG A 12 13.76 21.20 -2.95
C ARG A 12 12.36 21.33 -2.37
N THR A 13 11.70 20.20 -2.10
CA THR A 13 10.37 20.18 -1.49
C THR A 13 10.42 20.30 0.04
N GLU A 14 11.60 20.49 0.62
CA GLU A 14 11.80 20.62 2.06
C GLU A 14 11.17 19.46 2.86
N LEU A 15 11.22 18.22 2.32
CA LEU A 15 10.77 17.05 3.06
C LEU A 15 11.40 16.97 4.46
N LEU A 16 12.67 17.35 4.54
CA LEU A 16 13.45 17.43 5.76
C LEU A 16 14.23 18.74 5.82
N LYS A 17 14.50 19.25 7.03
CA LYS A 17 15.33 20.42 7.29
C LYS A 17 16.57 20.06 8.09
N LYS A 18 17.62 20.88 7.97
CA LYS A 18 18.86 20.70 8.73
C LYS A 18 18.59 20.61 10.23
N GLY A 19 19.19 19.59 10.87
CA GLY A 19 19.04 19.34 12.31
C GLY A 19 17.76 18.60 12.71
N GLU A 20 16.84 18.33 11.78
CA GLU A 20 15.70 17.44 12.02
C GLU A 20 16.15 16.00 12.20
N LYS A 21 15.28 15.15 12.75
CA LYS A 21 15.57 13.75 13.07
C LYS A 21 14.79 12.80 12.18
N VAL A 22 15.44 11.72 11.76
CA VAL A 22 14.86 10.61 11.01
C VAL A 22 15.16 9.31 11.73
N LEU A 23 14.18 8.42 11.83
CA LEU A 23 14.34 7.04 12.23
C LEU A 23 14.31 6.16 10.97
N SER A 24 15.46 5.66 10.55
CA SER A 24 15.57 4.75 9.42
C SER A 24 15.43 3.31 9.90
N PHE A 25 14.34 2.67 9.47
CA PHE A 25 14.03 1.26 9.79
C PHE A 25 13.65 0.45 8.55
N LEU A 26 13.54 1.10 7.39
CA LEU A 26 13.40 0.41 6.12
C LEU A 26 14.76 -0.13 5.64
N PRO A 27 14.79 -1.25 4.90
CA PRO A 27 16.03 -1.77 4.34
C PRO A 27 16.69 -0.76 3.39
N LEU A 28 17.89 -0.33 3.67
CA LEU A 28 18.66 0.60 2.80
C LEU A 28 19.09 -0.02 1.48
N ALA A 29 18.98 -1.33 1.33
CA ALA A 29 19.13 -2.03 0.04
C ALA A 29 17.97 -1.75 -0.94
N HIS A 30 16.84 -1.24 -0.46
CA HIS A 30 15.74 -0.80 -1.29
C HIS A 30 15.85 0.69 -1.61
N ALA A 31 15.57 1.04 -2.87
CA ALA A 31 15.69 2.41 -3.37
C ALA A 31 14.91 3.44 -2.51
N TYR A 32 13.76 3.07 -1.96
CA TYR A 32 12.93 3.95 -1.14
C TYR A 32 13.62 4.36 0.17
N GLY A 33 14.06 3.41 0.97
CA GLY A 33 14.82 3.70 2.20
C GLY A 33 16.16 4.35 1.88
N CYS A 34 16.87 3.90 0.84
CA CYS A 34 18.14 4.47 0.42
C CYS A 34 18.00 5.95 0.05
N ALA A 35 17.04 6.30 -0.82
CA ALA A 35 16.89 7.67 -1.32
C ALA A 35 16.43 8.65 -0.23
N PHE A 36 15.44 8.28 0.58
CA PHE A 36 14.78 9.24 1.47
C PHE A 36 15.20 9.14 2.93
N ASP A 37 15.31 7.91 3.50
CA ASP A 37 15.76 7.76 4.89
C ASP A 37 17.25 8.07 5.08
N PHE A 38 18.05 7.84 4.01
CA PHE A 38 19.49 7.97 4.12
C PHE A 38 20.08 9.09 3.27
N LEU A 39 19.98 9.02 1.93
CA LEU A 39 20.67 9.99 1.07
C LEU A 39 20.11 11.40 1.20
N THR A 40 18.79 11.59 1.12
CA THR A 40 18.15 12.91 1.30
C THR A 40 18.39 13.44 2.69
N ALA A 41 18.19 12.60 3.71
CA ALA A 41 18.42 12.96 5.10
C ALA A 41 19.85 13.42 5.36
N THR A 42 20.83 12.69 4.83
CA THR A 42 22.28 13.04 4.97
C THR A 42 22.63 14.31 4.19
N ALA A 43 22.11 14.45 2.96
CA ALA A 43 22.38 15.62 2.11
C ALA A 43 21.85 16.93 2.73
N VAL A 44 20.71 16.86 3.42
CA VAL A 44 20.11 18.01 4.14
C VAL A 44 20.85 18.31 5.46
N GLY A 45 21.56 17.33 6.03
CA GLY A 45 22.21 17.46 7.32
C GLY A 45 21.26 17.20 8.51
N THR A 46 20.41 16.18 8.39
CA THR A 46 19.54 15.70 9.46
C THR A 46 20.27 14.71 10.36
N HIS A 47 19.71 14.45 11.52
CA HIS A 47 20.18 13.41 12.42
C HIS A 47 19.50 12.07 12.09
N VAL A 48 20.22 11.17 11.43
CA VAL A 48 19.73 9.85 11.04
C VAL A 48 20.02 8.84 12.12
N THR A 49 18.97 8.22 12.68
CA THR A 49 19.08 7.09 13.62
C THR A 49 18.73 5.81 12.87
N LEU A 50 19.69 4.88 12.78
CA LEU A 50 19.45 3.55 12.22
C LEU A 50 18.90 2.61 13.28
N LEU A 51 17.80 1.91 13.01
CA LEU A 51 17.17 1.02 13.98
C LEU A 51 18.06 -0.16 14.40
N GLY A 52 18.86 -0.70 13.49
CA GLY A 52 19.85 -1.75 13.77
C GLY A 52 19.27 -3.11 14.22
N LYS A 53 17.94 -3.25 14.22
CA LYS A 53 17.20 -4.47 14.61
C LYS A 53 16.06 -4.72 13.64
N THR A 54 15.62 -5.97 13.56
CA THR A 54 14.42 -6.31 12.79
C THR A 54 13.22 -5.54 13.37
N PRO A 55 12.49 -4.75 12.55
CA PRO A 55 11.39 -3.95 13.03
C PRO A 55 10.22 -4.87 13.47
N SER A 56 9.87 -4.77 14.75
CA SER A 56 8.63 -5.30 15.30
C SER A 56 7.82 -4.15 15.91
N PRO A 57 6.49 -4.27 16.07
CA PRO A 57 5.68 -3.20 16.63
C PRO A 57 6.24 -2.63 17.95
N LYS A 58 6.64 -3.50 18.87
CA LYS A 58 7.20 -3.11 20.16
C LYS A 58 8.53 -2.34 20.04
N ILE A 59 9.42 -2.80 19.14
CA ILE A 59 10.72 -2.16 18.90
C ILE A 59 10.52 -0.79 18.23
N LEU A 60 9.63 -0.72 17.23
CA LEU A 60 9.32 0.53 16.52
C LEU A 60 8.70 1.57 17.44
N MET A 61 7.72 1.20 18.27
CA MET A 61 7.08 2.14 19.21
C MET A 61 8.10 2.74 20.17
N LYS A 62 8.99 1.92 20.73
CA LYS A 62 10.07 2.39 21.59
C LYS A 62 11.04 3.32 20.85
N ALA A 63 11.42 2.98 19.62
CA ALA A 63 12.31 3.81 18.83
C ALA A 63 11.67 5.15 18.44
N PHE A 64 10.37 5.19 18.12
CA PHE A 64 9.64 6.44 17.86
C PHE A 64 9.60 7.34 19.10
N GLU A 65 9.37 6.77 20.27
CA GLU A 65 9.38 7.51 21.56
C GLU A 65 10.75 8.13 21.86
N GLU A 66 11.84 7.39 21.62
CA GLU A 66 13.21 7.84 21.89
C GLU A 66 13.70 8.87 20.85
N VAL A 67 13.49 8.60 19.55
CA VAL A 67 14.02 9.43 18.46
C VAL A 67 13.16 10.66 18.21
N LYS A 68 11.83 10.53 18.25
CA LYS A 68 10.84 11.56 17.91
C LYS A 68 11.13 12.17 16.53
N PRO A 69 11.01 11.37 15.45
CA PRO A 69 11.37 11.80 14.10
C PRO A 69 10.49 12.95 13.62
N ASN A 70 11.02 13.76 12.71
CA ASN A 70 10.29 14.87 12.06
C ASN A 70 9.59 14.44 10.74
N LEU A 71 10.05 13.34 10.16
CA LEU A 71 9.44 12.69 9.01
C LEU A 71 9.45 11.18 9.26
N ILE A 72 8.36 10.49 8.91
CA ILE A 72 8.27 9.04 8.99
C ILE A 72 8.07 8.49 7.58
N ILE A 73 8.98 7.64 7.14
CA ILE A 73 8.91 6.93 5.87
C ILE A 73 8.63 5.46 6.17
N THR A 74 7.57 4.91 5.62
CA THR A 74 7.11 3.57 5.99
C THR A 74 6.41 2.86 4.83
N VAL A 75 6.03 1.61 5.09
CA VAL A 75 5.26 0.76 4.17
C VAL A 75 3.88 0.46 4.75
N PRO A 76 2.86 0.17 3.91
CA PRO A 76 1.49 -0.08 4.35
C PRO A 76 1.37 -1.07 5.50
N LEU A 77 2.09 -2.18 5.44
CA LEU A 77 2.05 -3.25 6.44
C LEU A 77 2.26 -2.75 7.89
N VAL A 78 3.13 -1.76 8.10
CA VAL A 78 3.39 -1.21 9.45
C VAL A 78 2.17 -0.44 9.94
N ILE A 79 1.63 0.41 9.09
CA ILE A 79 0.49 1.27 9.42
C ILE A 79 -0.81 0.47 9.57
N GLU A 80 -1.03 -0.49 8.70
CA GLU A 80 -2.19 -1.39 8.75
C GLU A 80 -2.19 -2.27 10.01
N LYS A 81 -1.01 -2.73 10.45
CA LYS A 81 -0.89 -3.43 11.74
C LYS A 81 -1.22 -2.52 12.93
N ILE A 82 -0.82 -1.26 12.90
CA ILE A 82 -1.20 -0.29 13.93
C ILE A 82 -2.72 -0.08 13.91
N TYR A 83 -3.30 0.08 12.74
CA TYR A 83 -4.77 0.21 12.59
C TYR A 83 -5.49 -1.04 13.13
N LYS A 84 -5.15 -2.22 12.64
CA LYS A 84 -5.80 -3.50 13.00
C LYS A 84 -5.67 -3.81 14.49
N ASN A 85 -4.49 -3.61 15.09
CA ASN A 85 -4.21 -4.05 16.45
C ASN A 85 -4.57 -3.00 17.52
N VAL A 86 -4.57 -1.71 17.18
CA VAL A 86 -4.75 -0.63 18.16
C VAL A 86 -6.08 0.10 17.94
N ILE A 87 -6.40 0.46 16.69
CA ILE A 87 -7.52 1.34 16.39
C ILE A 87 -8.81 0.57 16.20
N GLN A 88 -8.80 -0.45 15.35
CA GLN A 88 -9.98 -1.24 14.99
C GLN A 88 -10.68 -1.86 16.21
N PRO A 89 -9.98 -2.44 17.22
CA PRO A 89 -10.63 -2.93 18.44
C PRO A 89 -11.28 -1.84 19.28
N LEU A 90 -10.76 -0.60 19.22
CA LEU A 90 -11.36 0.54 19.94
C LEU A 90 -12.64 1.01 19.27
N ILE A 91 -12.61 1.25 17.96
CA ILE A 91 -13.77 1.76 17.21
C ILE A 91 -14.88 0.72 17.06
N ASN A 92 -14.55 -0.57 17.11
CA ASN A 92 -15.51 -1.67 17.00
C ASN A 92 -16.29 -1.95 18.31
N LYS A 93 -15.90 -1.37 19.45
CA LYS A 93 -16.68 -1.47 20.69
C LYS A 93 -18.08 -0.89 20.48
N ARG A 94 -19.12 -1.58 20.96
CA ARG A 94 -20.51 -1.18 20.78
C ARG A 94 -20.79 0.24 21.29
N SER A 95 -20.23 0.61 22.43
CA SER A 95 -20.31 1.97 22.99
C SER A 95 -19.63 3.01 22.10
N MET A 96 -18.48 2.67 21.49
CA MET A 96 -17.76 3.57 20.61
C MET A 96 -18.50 3.77 19.29
N LYS A 97 -19.02 2.69 18.69
CA LYS A 97 -19.88 2.79 17.49
C LYS A 97 -21.09 3.68 17.71
N TRP A 98 -21.71 3.58 18.87
CA TRP A 98 -22.83 4.47 19.24
C TRP A 98 -22.36 5.92 19.38
N ALA A 99 -21.27 6.18 20.08
CA ALA A 99 -20.73 7.51 20.30
C ALA A 99 -20.27 8.20 19.00
N LEU A 100 -19.73 7.42 18.04
CA LEU A 100 -19.30 7.92 16.72
C LEU A 100 -20.47 8.30 15.79
N ASN A 101 -21.71 7.91 16.14
CA ASN A 101 -22.91 8.34 15.41
C ASN A 101 -23.55 9.62 15.98
N ILE A 102 -23.00 10.19 17.07
CA ILE A 102 -23.49 11.43 17.66
C ILE A 102 -22.70 12.60 17.08
N PRO A 103 -23.35 13.55 16.36
CA PRO A 103 -22.70 14.74 15.83
C PRO A 103 -21.97 15.54 16.92
N LEU A 104 -20.79 16.06 16.60
CA LEU A 104 -19.86 16.78 17.48
C LEU A 104 -19.05 15.87 18.43
N LEU A 105 -19.63 14.78 18.94
CA LEU A 105 -18.90 13.82 19.78
C LEU A 105 -17.93 12.99 18.92
N ASP A 106 -18.32 12.62 17.71
CA ASP A 106 -17.47 11.94 16.73
C ASP A 106 -16.18 12.72 16.46
N ASN A 107 -16.28 14.03 16.22
CA ASN A 107 -15.11 14.87 15.97
C ASN A 107 -14.15 14.93 17.16
N GLN A 108 -14.66 14.96 18.39
CA GLN A 108 -13.83 14.91 19.60
C GLN A 108 -13.13 13.57 19.76
N ILE A 109 -13.86 12.46 19.51
CA ILE A 109 -13.29 11.11 19.54
C ILE A 109 -12.19 10.96 18.49
N TYR A 110 -12.43 11.38 17.24
CA TYR A 110 -11.45 11.35 16.16
C TYR A 110 -10.22 12.20 16.48
N ALA A 111 -10.40 13.36 17.07
CA ALA A 111 -9.27 14.20 17.50
C ALA A 111 -8.44 13.53 18.61
N GLN A 112 -9.07 12.83 19.54
CA GLN A 112 -8.37 12.07 20.59
C GLN A 112 -7.60 10.87 20.00
N ILE A 113 -8.22 10.12 19.08
CA ILE A 113 -7.57 9.00 18.39
C ILE A 113 -6.35 9.52 17.61
N ARG A 114 -6.52 10.58 16.82
CA ARG A 114 -5.43 11.22 16.09
C ARG A 114 -4.29 11.63 17.01
N LYS A 115 -4.60 12.31 18.12
CA LYS A 115 -3.59 12.73 19.10
C LYS A 115 -2.80 11.54 19.64
N LYS A 116 -3.49 10.50 20.08
CA LYS A 116 -2.84 9.28 20.59
C LYS A 116 -1.93 8.63 19.55
N LEU A 117 -2.33 8.59 18.28
CA LEU A 117 -1.50 8.06 17.19
C LEU A 117 -0.26 8.93 16.96
N ILE A 118 -0.43 10.24 16.94
CA ILE A 118 0.69 11.18 16.79
C ILE A 118 1.67 11.01 17.95
N ASP A 119 1.18 11.00 19.19
CA ASP A 119 2.00 10.82 20.40
C ASP A 119 2.75 9.49 20.36
N ALA A 120 2.09 8.40 19.96
CA ALA A 120 2.65 7.06 19.85
C ALA A 120 3.78 6.95 18.80
N LEU A 121 3.74 7.77 17.76
CA LEU A 121 4.77 7.87 16.73
C LEU A 121 5.82 8.96 17.01
N GLY A 122 5.93 9.42 18.27
CA GLY A 122 6.94 10.35 18.73
C GLY A 122 6.51 11.82 18.78
N GLY A 123 5.32 12.17 18.28
CA GLY A 123 4.66 13.46 18.51
C GLY A 123 5.24 14.66 17.74
N ARG A 124 6.23 14.49 16.87
CA ARG A 124 6.95 15.60 16.22
C ARG A 124 6.97 15.57 14.70
N PHE A 125 6.54 14.48 14.09
CA PHE A 125 6.58 14.37 12.64
C PHE A 125 5.58 15.32 11.96
N LYS A 126 5.96 15.79 10.78
CA LYS A 126 5.13 16.64 9.91
C LYS A 126 4.10 15.76 9.17
N GLU A 127 4.57 14.63 8.67
CA GLU A 127 3.76 13.65 7.93
C GLU A 127 4.39 12.26 7.97
N VAL A 128 3.55 11.28 7.63
CA VAL A 128 3.94 9.89 7.37
C VAL A 128 3.82 9.64 5.88
N ILE A 129 4.93 9.36 5.20
CA ILE A 129 4.92 8.98 3.79
C ILE A 129 4.87 7.45 3.71
N ILE A 130 3.87 6.94 3.01
CA ILE A 130 3.62 5.51 2.86
C ILE A 130 3.88 5.13 1.41
N GLY A 131 4.73 4.14 1.17
CA GLY A 131 5.08 3.72 -0.18
C GLY A 131 5.46 2.24 -0.28
N GLY A 132 5.71 1.78 -1.51
CA GLY A 132 6.21 0.43 -1.79
C GLY A 132 5.15 -0.64 -2.03
N ALA A 133 3.89 -0.41 -1.66
CA ALA A 133 2.74 -1.27 -1.96
C ALA A 133 1.44 -0.46 -1.89
N ALA A 134 0.35 -1.02 -2.41
CA ALA A 134 -0.98 -0.45 -2.22
C ALA A 134 -1.38 -0.49 -0.74
N MET A 135 -2.00 0.58 -0.26
CA MET A 135 -2.54 0.67 1.09
C MET A 135 -4.01 0.28 1.09
N ASN A 136 -4.44 -0.36 2.16
CA ASN A 136 -5.83 -0.74 2.36
C ASN A 136 -6.74 0.51 2.34
N PRO A 137 -7.77 0.56 1.47
CA PRO A 137 -8.67 1.71 1.34
C PRO A 137 -9.39 2.07 2.64
N GLU A 138 -9.85 1.08 3.43
CA GLU A 138 -10.51 1.34 4.72
C GLU A 138 -9.60 2.10 5.68
N VAL A 139 -8.32 1.71 5.72
CA VAL A 139 -7.31 2.38 6.57
C VAL A 139 -7.02 3.79 6.06
N THR A 140 -6.92 3.95 4.73
CA THR A 140 -6.73 5.26 4.08
C THR A 140 -7.88 6.20 4.41
N ASP A 141 -9.13 5.74 4.24
CA ASP A 141 -10.34 6.52 4.49
C ASP A 141 -10.45 6.89 5.98
N PHE A 142 -10.15 5.95 6.86
CA PHE A 142 -10.14 6.22 8.30
C PHE A 142 -9.11 7.28 8.67
N PHE A 143 -7.88 7.17 8.19
CA PHE A 143 -6.82 8.14 8.50
C PHE A 143 -7.11 9.52 7.91
N HIS A 144 -7.69 9.57 6.71
CA HIS A 144 -8.17 10.82 6.13
C HIS A 144 -9.29 11.44 6.99
N LYS A 145 -10.27 10.63 7.41
CA LYS A 145 -11.39 11.07 8.26
C LYS A 145 -10.93 11.67 9.59
N ILE A 146 -9.96 11.06 10.24
CA ILE A 146 -9.41 11.59 11.50
C ILE A 146 -8.39 12.72 11.26
N LYS A 147 -8.12 13.12 10.01
CA LYS A 147 -7.11 14.11 9.62
C LYS A 147 -5.71 13.76 10.16
N PHE A 148 -5.34 12.49 10.12
CA PHE A 148 -3.99 12.05 10.44
C PHE A 148 -3.04 12.51 9.33
N PRO A 149 -1.85 13.08 9.63
CA PRO A 149 -0.95 13.61 8.61
C PRO A 149 -0.20 12.49 7.90
N PHE A 150 -0.79 11.92 6.88
CA PHE A 150 -0.19 10.89 6.03
C PHE A 150 -0.40 11.16 4.56
N THR A 151 0.46 10.60 3.74
CA THR A 151 0.34 10.59 2.28
C THR A 151 0.82 9.27 1.71
N ILE A 152 0.43 8.98 0.48
CA ILE A 152 0.87 7.80 -0.27
C ILE A 152 1.70 8.29 -1.45
N GLY A 153 2.91 7.74 -1.58
CA GLY A 153 3.78 7.94 -2.75
C GLY A 153 3.84 6.69 -3.60
N TYR A 154 3.96 6.87 -4.90
CA TYR A 154 4.11 5.79 -5.87
C TYR A 154 5.47 5.86 -6.55
N GLY A 155 6.02 4.68 -6.77
CA GLY A 155 7.28 4.53 -7.47
C GLY A 155 7.70 3.08 -7.61
N MET A 156 8.81 2.89 -8.32
CA MET A 156 9.41 1.58 -8.60
C MET A 156 10.93 1.67 -8.59
N THR A 157 11.60 0.54 -8.45
CA THR A 157 13.06 0.49 -8.39
C THR A 157 13.72 1.10 -9.64
N GLU A 158 13.11 0.91 -10.79
CA GLU A 158 13.52 1.43 -12.09
C GLU A 158 13.44 2.97 -12.19
N CYS A 159 12.77 3.62 -11.21
CA CYS A 159 12.69 5.09 -11.08
C CYS A 159 13.41 5.64 -9.84
N ALA A 160 14.14 4.83 -9.11
CA ALA A 160 15.06 5.15 -8.01
C ALA A 160 14.55 5.96 -6.80
N PRO A 161 13.35 5.86 -6.25
CA PRO A 161 12.20 5.13 -6.78
C PRO A 161 11.03 5.98 -7.27
N LEU A 162 10.93 7.29 -6.91
CA LEU A 162 9.68 8.06 -6.84
C LEU A 162 9.19 8.55 -8.20
N ILE A 163 7.90 8.35 -8.47
CA ILE A 163 7.18 8.83 -9.65
C ILE A 163 6.17 9.91 -9.26
N SER A 164 5.43 9.69 -8.16
CA SER A 164 4.41 10.62 -7.69
C SER A 164 4.36 10.71 -6.16
N TYR A 165 3.99 11.90 -5.69
CA TYR A 165 3.85 12.25 -4.28
C TYR A 165 3.04 13.56 -4.18
N ALA A 166 2.27 13.72 -3.11
CA ALA A 166 1.69 14.99 -2.71
C ALA A 166 1.83 15.14 -1.19
N PRO A 167 2.06 16.36 -0.66
CA PRO A 167 2.05 16.57 0.79
C PRO A 167 0.71 16.13 1.39
N TRP A 168 0.70 15.71 2.65
CA TRP A 168 -0.49 15.13 3.29
C TRP A 168 -1.73 16.02 3.24
N ASN A 169 -1.57 17.34 3.25
CA ASN A 169 -2.66 18.32 3.17
C ASN A 169 -3.22 18.51 1.75
N GLU A 170 -2.53 18.00 0.74
CA GLU A 170 -2.97 17.98 -0.67
C GLU A 170 -3.32 16.54 -1.13
N PHE A 171 -3.09 15.54 -0.28
CA PHE A 171 -3.33 14.14 -0.62
C PHE A 171 -4.82 13.87 -0.85
N ILE A 172 -5.12 13.18 -1.94
CA ILE A 172 -6.47 12.74 -2.31
C ILE A 172 -6.59 11.24 -2.02
N PRO A 173 -7.51 10.81 -1.15
CA PRO A 173 -7.76 9.38 -0.90
C PRO A 173 -8.02 8.59 -2.18
N GLY A 174 -7.43 7.40 -2.27
CA GLY A 174 -7.51 6.56 -3.46
C GLY A 174 -6.50 6.90 -4.54
N SER A 175 -5.81 8.08 -4.47
CA SER A 175 -4.69 8.38 -5.36
C SER A 175 -3.37 7.83 -4.82
N ALA A 176 -2.38 7.77 -5.69
CA ALA A 176 -0.99 7.47 -5.36
C ALA A 176 -0.10 8.73 -5.40
N GLY A 177 -0.69 9.91 -5.16
CA GLY A 177 -0.03 11.20 -5.21
C GLY A 177 -0.03 11.86 -6.59
N LYS A 178 0.52 13.06 -6.64
CA LYS A 178 0.66 13.88 -7.85
C LYS A 178 2.00 13.61 -8.54
N ILE A 179 2.01 13.64 -9.87
CA ILE A 179 3.23 13.48 -10.66
C ILE A 179 4.29 14.49 -10.21
N LEU A 180 5.53 13.99 -10.02
CA LEU A 180 6.67 14.88 -9.71
C LEU A 180 6.99 15.76 -10.92
N ASP A 181 7.43 16.98 -10.66
CA ASP A 181 7.83 17.92 -11.70
C ASP A 181 9.09 17.50 -12.49
N ILE A 182 9.89 16.57 -11.96
CA ILE A 182 11.03 15.92 -12.62
C ILE A 182 10.64 14.70 -13.46
N MET A 183 9.35 14.34 -13.47
CA MET A 183 8.80 13.18 -14.17
C MET A 183 7.71 13.60 -15.15
N LYS A 184 7.57 12.83 -16.20
CA LYS A 184 6.42 12.85 -17.10
C LYS A 184 5.73 11.51 -17.01
N VAL A 185 4.40 11.53 -17.00
CA VAL A 185 3.56 10.33 -16.95
C VAL A 185 2.53 10.41 -18.07
N ARG A 186 2.30 9.30 -18.74
CA ARG A 186 1.15 9.10 -19.64
C ARG A 186 0.49 7.78 -19.33
N ILE A 187 -0.78 7.69 -19.63
CA ILE A 187 -1.54 6.45 -19.59
C ILE A 187 -1.72 5.96 -21.02
N ASP A 188 -1.37 4.71 -21.28
CA ASP A 188 -1.55 4.07 -22.58
C ASP A 188 -3.03 3.70 -22.74
N SER A 189 -3.82 4.69 -23.14
CA SER A 189 -5.28 4.62 -23.24
C SER A 189 -5.81 5.73 -24.14
N ASP A 190 -6.92 5.49 -24.83
CA ASP A 190 -7.62 6.49 -25.64
C ASP A 190 -8.23 7.63 -24.80
N ASP A 191 -8.58 7.34 -23.54
CA ASP A 191 -9.04 8.31 -22.55
C ASP A 191 -8.31 8.09 -21.22
N PRO A 192 -7.16 8.73 -20.97
CA PRO A 192 -6.33 8.52 -19.78
C PRO A 192 -7.01 8.90 -18.46
N TYR A 193 -8.11 9.65 -18.53
CA TYR A 193 -8.88 10.08 -17.37
C TYR A 193 -9.90 9.05 -16.90
N ASN A 194 -10.50 8.34 -17.85
CA ASN A 194 -11.64 7.45 -17.57
C ASN A 194 -11.37 5.98 -17.89
N ILE A 195 -10.46 5.69 -18.84
CA ILE A 195 -10.14 4.34 -19.28
C ILE A 195 -8.77 3.94 -18.72
N THR A 196 -8.77 2.88 -17.92
CA THR A 196 -7.53 2.33 -17.36
C THR A 196 -6.60 1.82 -18.47
N GLY A 197 -5.35 2.31 -18.43
CA GLY A 197 -4.27 1.86 -19.32
C GLY A 197 -2.97 1.68 -18.56
N GLU A 198 -1.91 1.22 -19.25
CA GLU A 198 -0.60 1.07 -18.64
C GLU A 198 0.01 2.44 -18.35
N ILE A 199 0.50 2.60 -17.12
CA ILE A 199 1.23 3.80 -16.70
C ILE A 199 2.62 3.75 -17.32
N GLN A 200 2.94 4.75 -18.14
CA GLN A 200 4.25 4.91 -18.77
C GLN A 200 4.91 6.19 -18.28
N VAL A 201 6.22 6.12 -18.01
CA VAL A 201 6.94 7.22 -17.35
C VAL A 201 8.24 7.57 -18.09
N CYS A 202 8.60 8.84 -18.02
CA CYS A 202 9.86 9.37 -18.54
C CYS A 202 10.37 10.48 -17.61
N GLY A 203 11.65 10.59 -17.37
CA GLY A 203 12.22 11.62 -16.52
C GLY A 203 13.60 11.29 -15.99
N GLU A 204 14.15 12.19 -15.18
CA GLU A 204 15.52 12.05 -14.63
C GLU A 204 15.69 10.84 -13.73
N ASN A 205 14.62 10.39 -13.10
CA ASN A 205 14.59 9.26 -12.16
C ASN A 205 14.65 7.91 -12.89
N VAL A 206 14.28 7.86 -14.17
CA VAL A 206 14.15 6.60 -14.92
C VAL A 206 15.50 5.98 -15.18
N MET A 207 15.64 4.67 -14.97
CA MET A 207 16.85 3.90 -15.24
C MET A 207 17.24 3.96 -16.72
N LYS A 208 18.52 3.71 -17.04
CA LYS A 208 18.99 3.55 -18.42
C LYS A 208 18.67 2.16 -19.00
N GLY A 209 18.45 1.17 -18.14
CA GLY A 209 18.20 -0.20 -18.52
C GLY A 209 18.71 -1.19 -17.47
N TYR A 210 18.44 -2.47 -17.70
CA TYR A 210 18.94 -3.56 -16.86
C TYR A 210 20.38 -3.92 -17.23
N TYR A 211 21.23 -4.02 -16.21
CA TYR A 211 22.65 -4.30 -16.41
C TYR A 211 22.88 -5.64 -17.11
N LYS A 212 23.61 -5.63 -18.25
CA LYS A 212 23.89 -6.79 -19.09
C LYS A 212 22.66 -7.58 -19.53
N ASN A 213 21.50 -6.93 -19.65
CA ASN A 213 20.25 -7.55 -20.11
C ASN A 213 19.52 -6.60 -21.07
N GLU A 214 19.98 -6.56 -22.31
CA GLU A 214 19.43 -5.69 -23.35
C GLU A 214 18.04 -6.13 -23.80
N GLU A 215 17.75 -7.44 -23.76
CA GLU A 215 16.45 -7.98 -24.12
C GLU A 215 15.38 -7.48 -23.14
N ALA A 216 15.57 -7.71 -21.85
CA ALA A 216 14.64 -7.20 -20.83
C ALA A 216 14.55 -5.67 -20.83
N THR A 217 15.64 -4.97 -21.21
CA THR A 217 15.62 -3.51 -21.34
C THR A 217 14.70 -3.08 -22.48
N ARG A 218 14.82 -3.71 -23.65
CA ARG A 218 13.97 -3.41 -24.83
C ARG A 218 12.48 -3.72 -24.56
N GLU A 219 12.20 -4.77 -23.79
CA GLU A 219 10.82 -5.14 -23.45
C GLU A 219 10.08 -4.10 -22.61
N VAL A 220 10.81 -3.38 -21.72
CA VAL A 220 10.19 -2.42 -20.80
C VAL A 220 10.19 -0.99 -21.30
N PHE A 221 10.88 -0.68 -22.43
CA PHE A 221 10.79 0.64 -23.02
C PHE A 221 9.93 0.62 -24.29
N THR A 222 9.19 1.70 -24.50
CA THR A 222 8.50 1.96 -25.76
C THR A 222 9.52 2.45 -26.82
N GLU A 223 9.15 2.42 -28.10
CA GLU A 223 10.00 2.92 -29.19
C GLU A 223 10.38 4.39 -29.04
N ASP A 224 9.48 5.19 -28.45
CA ASP A 224 9.70 6.63 -28.14
C ASP A 224 10.34 6.89 -26.77
N GLY A 225 10.84 5.83 -26.09
CA GLY A 225 11.71 5.92 -24.91
C GLY A 225 10.98 6.07 -23.56
N TRP A 226 9.70 5.74 -23.46
CA TRP A 226 8.99 5.71 -22.19
C TRP A 226 9.14 4.35 -21.50
N LEU A 227 9.38 4.36 -20.21
CA LEU A 227 9.39 3.16 -19.39
C LEU A 227 7.96 2.70 -19.12
N LYS A 228 7.63 1.48 -19.50
CA LYS A 228 6.40 0.76 -19.15
C LYS A 228 6.54 0.26 -17.72
N THR A 229 5.66 0.72 -16.82
CA THR A 229 5.77 0.38 -15.39
C THR A 229 5.23 -1.01 -15.07
N GLY A 230 4.37 -1.55 -15.94
CA GLY A 230 3.59 -2.75 -15.67
C GLY A 230 2.45 -2.52 -14.69
N ASP A 231 2.26 -1.29 -14.20
CA ASP A 231 1.12 -0.89 -13.39
C ASP A 231 0.03 -0.27 -14.28
N LEU A 232 -1.22 -0.57 -13.99
CA LEU A 232 -2.39 -0.07 -14.70
C LEU A 232 -3.10 0.98 -13.88
N GLY A 233 -3.58 2.05 -14.52
CA GLY A 233 -4.24 3.12 -13.81
C GLY A 233 -4.81 4.21 -14.71
N THR A 234 -5.25 5.28 -14.07
CA THR A 234 -5.73 6.52 -14.67
C THR A 234 -5.03 7.72 -14.04
N ILE A 235 -5.18 8.88 -14.66
CA ILE A 235 -4.68 10.16 -14.15
C ILE A 235 -5.83 11.17 -14.13
N ASP A 236 -5.87 12.09 -13.18
CA ASP A 236 -6.83 13.18 -13.23
C ASP A 236 -6.24 14.47 -13.87
N ALA A 237 -7.09 15.46 -14.08
CA ALA A 237 -6.69 16.75 -14.67
C ALA A 237 -5.68 17.54 -13.84
N ASN A 238 -5.53 17.22 -12.54
CA ASN A 238 -4.57 17.84 -11.64
C ASN A 238 -3.24 17.09 -11.56
N GLY A 239 -3.14 15.94 -12.27
CA GLY A 239 -1.95 15.11 -12.30
C GLY A 239 -1.84 14.10 -11.15
N PHE A 240 -2.94 13.76 -10.47
CA PHE A 240 -2.96 12.67 -9.51
C PHE A 240 -3.12 11.33 -10.21
N ILE A 241 -2.34 10.35 -9.80
CA ILE A 241 -2.34 8.98 -10.37
C ILE A 241 -3.24 8.09 -9.50
N TYR A 242 -4.07 7.27 -10.16
CA TYR A 242 -4.93 6.27 -9.54
C TYR A 242 -4.54 4.89 -10.05
N ILE A 243 -3.88 4.09 -9.22
CA ILE A 243 -3.43 2.74 -9.58
C ILE A 243 -4.58 1.77 -9.36
N ARG A 244 -4.84 0.91 -10.36
CA ARG A 244 -5.88 -0.13 -10.31
C ARG A 244 -5.30 -1.51 -10.04
N GLY A 245 -4.13 -1.82 -10.59
CA GLY A 245 -3.48 -3.11 -10.43
C GLY A 245 -2.28 -3.25 -11.35
N ARG A 246 -1.86 -4.50 -11.58
CA ARG A 246 -0.73 -4.80 -12.45
C ARG A 246 -1.16 -5.51 -13.72
N SER A 247 -0.53 -5.19 -14.84
CA SER A 247 -0.83 -5.83 -16.13
C SER A 247 -0.63 -7.36 -16.09
N LYS A 248 0.40 -7.82 -15.39
CA LYS A 248 0.74 -9.25 -15.26
C LYS A 248 -0.22 -10.04 -14.34
N THR A 249 -0.98 -9.37 -13.48
CA THR A 249 -1.91 -10.01 -12.53
C THR A 249 -3.36 -9.80 -12.90
N MET A 250 -3.62 -8.90 -13.82
CA MET A 250 -4.97 -8.63 -14.34
C MET A 250 -5.55 -9.89 -14.98
N ILE A 251 -6.80 -10.18 -14.65
CA ILE A 251 -7.58 -11.27 -15.22
C ILE A 251 -8.57 -10.67 -16.22
N LEU A 252 -8.61 -11.21 -17.44
CA LEU A 252 -9.58 -10.81 -18.42
C LEU A 252 -10.85 -11.65 -18.26
N SER A 253 -11.95 -11.03 -17.87
CA SER A 253 -13.24 -11.71 -17.73
C SER A 253 -13.78 -12.22 -19.07
N SER A 254 -14.71 -13.17 -19.04
CA SER A 254 -15.31 -13.76 -20.24
C SER A 254 -16.06 -12.75 -21.13
N ASN A 255 -16.44 -11.60 -20.59
CA ASN A 255 -17.09 -10.49 -21.29
C ASN A 255 -16.13 -9.34 -21.65
N GLY A 256 -14.82 -9.57 -21.55
CA GLY A 256 -13.78 -8.62 -21.98
C GLY A 256 -13.48 -7.50 -20.97
N GLN A 257 -14.00 -7.57 -19.75
CA GLN A 257 -13.71 -6.59 -18.71
C GLN A 257 -12.45 -6.98 -17.92
N ASN A 258 -11.64 -5.99 -17.57
CA ASN A 258 -10.46 -6.16 -16.74
C ASN A 258 -10.86 -6.35 -15.28
N ILE A 259 -10.38 -7.43 -14.67
CA ILE A 259 -10.51 -7.71 -13.24
C ILE A 259 -9.16 -7.50 -12.60
N PHE A 260 -9.13 -6.74 -11.51
CA PHE A 260 -7.95 -6.47 -10.72
C PHE A 260 -7.99 -7.26 -9.41
N PRO A 261 -7.29 -8.42 -9.33
CA PRO A 261 -7.34 -9.29 -8.17
C PRO A 261 -7.03 -8.58 -6.86
N GLU A 262 -6.09 -7.63 -6.88
CA GLU A 262 -5.65 -6.87 -5.71
C GLU A 262 -6.77 -6.02 -5.11
N GLU A 263 -7.69 -5.49 -5.92
CA GLU A 263 -8.84 -4.73 -5.42
C GLU A 263 -9.84 -5.62 -4.67
N ILE A 264 -10.04 -6.84 -5.16
CA ILE A 264 -10.93 -7.84 -4.52
C ILE A 264 -10.29 -8.35 -3.23
N GLU A 265 -8.97 -8.65 -3.26
CA GLU A 265 -8.19 -9.11 -2.10
C GLU A 265 -8.18 -8.06 -1.00
N SER A 266 -8.03 -6.79 -1.35
CA SER A 266 -8.07 -5.70 -0.38
C SER A 266 -9.39 -5.66 0.39
N LYS A 267 -10.52 -5.92 -0.28
CA LYS A 267 -11.85 -6.02 0.37
C LYS A 267 -11.96 -7.28 1.23
N LEU A 268 -11.47 -8.41 0.73
CA LEU A 268 -11.53 -9.69 1.45
C LEU A 268 -10.63 -9.70 2.69
N ASN A 269 -9.44 -9.10 2.63
CA ASN A 269 -8.51 -9.00 3.75
C ASN A 269 -9.05 -8.16 4.93
N ASN A 270 -10.09 -7.33 4.69
CA ASN A 270 -10.79 -6.59 5.75
C ASN A 270 -11.90 -7.39 6.44
N MET A 271 -12.21 -8.59 5.94
CA MET A 271 -13.28 -9.40 6.49
C MET A 271 -12.83 -10.20 7.72
N PRO A 272 -13.77 -10.61 8.59
CA PRO A 272 -13.47 -11.35 9.80
C PRO A 272 -12.58 -12.58 9.54
N PHE A 273 -11.53 -12.73 10.33
CA PHE A 273 -10.62 -13.87 10.35
C PHE A 273 -9.90 -14.17 9.02
N VAL A 274 -9.79 -13.20 8.13
CA VAL A 274 -8.93 -13.27 6.96
C VAL A 274 -7.61 -12.62 7.31
N LEU A 275 -6.52 -13.39 7.28
CA LEU A 275 -5.17 -12.84 7.47
C LEU A 275 -4.58 -12.41 6.14
N GLU A 276 -4.67 -13.27 5.13
CA GLU A 276 -4.20 -13.02 3.78
C GLU A 276 -5.11 -13.71 2.76
N SER A 277 -5.26 -13.11 1.61
CA SER A 277 -6.02 -13.71 0.51
C SER A 277 -5.31 -13.53 -0.83
N LEU A 278 -5.62 -14.43 -1.77
CA LEU A 278 -5.15 -14.40 -3.14
C LEU A 278 -6.29 -14.78 -4.07
N ILE A 279 -6.63 -13.89 -5.00
CA ILE A 279 -7.63 -14.15 -6.03
C ILE A 279 -6.94 -14.74 -7.26
N ILE A 280 -7.42 -15.88 -7.70
CA ILE A 280 -6.95 -16.59 -8.90
C ILE A 280 -8.12 -16.94 -9.80
N GLU A 281 -7.82 -17.16 -11.08
CA GLU A 281 -8.81 -17.71 -12.01
C GLU A 281 -8.66 -19.23 -12.10
N ARG A 282 -9.78 -19.95 -11.95
CA ARG A 282 -9.89 -21.39 -12.22
C ARG A 282 -11.16 -21.68 -13.01
N ASN A 283 -11.00 -22.41 -14.10
CA ASN A 283 -12.15 -22.79 -14.96
C ASN A 283 -13.04 -21.55 -15.32
N LYS A 284 -12.41 -20.43 -15.65
CA LYS A 284 -13.07 -19.14 -15.97
C LYS A 284 -13.92 -18.58 -14.83
N LYS A 285 -13.64 -18.93 -13.59
CA LYS A 285 -14.28 -18.41 -12.37
C LYS A 285 -13.20 -17.89 -11.42
N LEU A 286 -13.51 -16.82 -10.70
CA LEU A 286 -12.65 -16.34 -9.64
C LEU A 286 -12.79 -17.22 -8.41
N VAL A 287 -11.65 -17.59 -7.84
CA VAL A 287 -11.53 -18.35 -6.59
C VAL A 287 -10.65 -17.55 -5.64
N ALA A 288 -11.07 -17.40 -4.41
CA ALA A 288 -10.26 -16.80 -3.36
C ALA A 288 -9.55 -17.91 -2.58
N LEU A 289 -8.23 -17.93 -2.59
CA LEU A 289 -7.43 -18.68 -1.63
C LEU A 289 -7.29 -17.81 -0.38
N VAL A 290 -7.61 -18.33 0.79
CA VAL A 290 -7.56 -17.57 2.05
C VAL A 290 -6.73 -18.32 3.07
N TYR A 291 -5.74 -17.63 3.64
CA TYR A 291 -5.07 -18.05 4.86
C TYR A 291 -5.76 -17.36 6.05
N PRO A 292 -6.39 -18.11 6.95
CA PRO A 292 -7.13 -17.56 8.07
C PRO A 292 -6.25 -16.97 9.16
N ASP A 293 -6.80 -16.06 9.94
CA ASP A 293 -6.21 -15.55 11.18
C ASP A 293 -6.49 -16.55 12.33
N TYR A 294 -5.72 -17.64 12.33
CA TYR A 294 -5.85 -18.72 13.32
C TYR A 294 -5.66 -18.23 14.75
N GLU A 295 -4.77 -17.25 14.99
CA GLU A 295 -4.52 -16.70 16.32
C GLU A 295 -5.79 -16.05 16.89
N SER A 296 -6.48 -15.27 16.08
CA SER A 296 -7.76 -14.64 16.45
C SER A 296 -8.88 -15.67 16.62
N LEU A 297 -8.93 -16.70 15.75
CA LEU A 297 -9.90 -17.79 15.85
C LEU A 297 -9.72 -18.60 17.13
N ASP A 298 -8.47 -18.95 17.48
CA ASP A 298 -8.15 -19.69 18.70
C ASP A 298 -8.52 -18.90 19.96
N SER A 299 -8.22 -17.60 19.98
CA SER A 299 -8.52 -16.72 21.11
C SER A 299 -10.02 -16.62 21.43
N LEU A 300 -10.88 -16.88 20.43
CA LEU A 300 -12.34 -16.83 20.54
C LEU A 300 -12.99 -18.23 20.59
N GLY A 301 -12.19 -19.30 20.54
CA GLY A 301 -12.70 -20.68 20.51
C GLY A 301 -13.47 -21.03 19.24
N LEU A 302 -13.17 -20.34 18.13
CA LEU A 302 -13.85 -20.50 16.83
C LEU A 302 -13.05 -21.34 15.82
N ASN A 303 -11.89 -21.87 16.21
CA ASN A 303 -11.01 -22.67 15.34
C ASN A 303 -11.52 -24.11 15.20
N THR A 304 -12.73 -24.27 14.70
CA THR A 304 -13.29 -25.57 14.29
C THR A 304 -13.62 -25.52 12.79
N PRO A 305 -13.56 -26.67 12.07
CA PRO A 305 -13.87 -26.71 10.64
C PRO A 305 -15.24 -26.13 10.30
N GLU A 306 -16.26 -26.39 11.13
CA GLU A 306 -17.64 -25.91 10.94
C GLU A 306 -17.76 -24.39 11.10
N ASN A 307 -17.15 -23.85 12.16
CA ASN A 307 -17.15 -22.41 12.41
C ASN A 307 -16.39 -21.68 11.32
N LEU A 308 -15.21 -22.19 10.94
CA LEU A 308 -14.37 -21.59 9.91
C LEU A 308 -15.10 -21.58 8.55
N LYS A 309 -15.77 -22.68 8.20
CA LYS A 309 -16.59 -22.76 6.99
C LYS A 309 -17.72 -21.71 7.04
N THR A 310 -18.45 -21.64 8.15
CA THR A 310 -19.57 -20.69 8.31
C THR A 310 -19.11 -19.25 8.13
N VAL A 311 -17.99 -18.88 8.77
CA VAL A 311 -17.39 -17.53 8.63
C VAL A 311 -16.97 -17.25 7.19
N MET A 312 -16.33 -18.19 6.52
CA MET A 312 -15.88 -17.98 5.13
C MET A 312 -17.04 -17.94 4.14
N ASP A 313 -18.10 -18.69 4.35
CA ASP A 313 -19.33 -18.62 3.55
C ASP A 313 -20.03 -17.26 3.73
N GLU A 314 -20.02 -16.70 4.93
CA GLU A 314 -20.52 -15.34 5.20
C GLU A 314 -19.61 -14.28 4.56
N ASN A 315 -18.30 -14.41 4.69
CA ASN A 315 -17.32 -13.52 4.03
C ASN A 315 -17.52 -13.53 2.51
N LEU A 316 -17.70 -14.70 1.89
CA LEU A 316 -17.98 -14.80 0.45
C LEU A 316 -19.24 -14.03 0.05
N LYS A 317 -20.33 -14.20 0.78
CA LYS A 317 -21.59 -13.46 0.53
C LYS A 317 -21.40 -11.96 0.66
N ASN A 318 -20.66 -11.51 1.66
CA ASN A 318 -20.42 -10.09 1.92
C ASN A 318 -19.44 -9.49 0.89
N LEU A 319 -18.39 -10.21 0.51
CA LEU A 319 -17.47 -9.82 -0.56
C LEU A 319 -18.23 -9.58 -1.86
N ASN A 320 -19.08 -10.53 -2.25
CA ASN A 320 -19.84 -10.48 -3.48
C ASN A 320 -20.88 -9.34 -3.54
N LYS A 321 -21.23 -8.72 -2.41
CA LYS A 321 -22.01 -7.48 -2.38
C LYS A 321 -21.18 -6.22 -2.62
N LEU A 322 -19.86 -6.30 -2.43
CA LEU A 322 -18.92 -5.18 -2.53
C LEU A 322 -18.18 -5.10 -3.87
N VAL A 323 -18.30 -6.13 -4.69
CA VAL A 323 -17.64 -6.23 -6.01
C VAL A 323 -18.64 -6.19 -7.14
N GLY A 324 -18.17 -5.85 -8.34
CA GLY A 324 -19.01 -5.83 -9.55
C GLY A 324 -19.48 -7.24 -9.95
N ASN A 325 -20.52 -7.31 -10.78
CA ASN A 325 -21.06 -8.59 -11.24
C ASN A 325 -20.03 -9.48 -11.95
N TYR A 326 -19.07 -8.87 -12.64
CA TYR A 326 -18.02 -9.58 -13.36
C TYR A 326 -16.82 -9.96 -12.46
N GLU A 327 -16.78 -9.43 -11.23
CA GLU A 327 -15.75 -9.68 -10.21
C GLU A 327 -16.20 -10.70 -9.14
N GLN A 328 -17.37 -11.31 -9.33
CA GLN A 328 -17.94 -12.25 -8.36
C GLN A 328 -17.01 -13.43 -8.11
N VAL A 329 -16.67 -13.65 -6.86
CA VAL A 329 -15.88 -14.80 -6.42
C VAL A 329 -16.80 -16.00 -6.24
N SER A 330 -16.46 -17.13 -6.88
CA SER A 330 -17.29 -18.34 -6.87
C SER A 330 -17.19 -19.12 -5.55
N LYS A 331 -16.01 -19.14 -4.95
CA LYS A 331 -15.77 -19.80 -3.68
C LYS A 331 -14.56 -19.25 -2.95
N ILE A 332 -14.55 -19.38 -1.63
CA ILE A 332 -13.35 -19.26 -0.80
C ILE A 332 -12.81 -20.66 -0.55
N GLN A 333 -11.53 -20.86 -0.83
CA GLN A 333 -10.79 -22.09 -0.51
C GLN A 333 -9.75 -21.74 0.55
N LEU A 334 -9.78 -22.47 1.66
CA LEU A 334 -8.78 -22.32 2.72
C LEU A 334 -7.42 -22.80 2.23
N TYR A 335 -6.39 -22.02 2.52
CA TYR A 335 -5.01 -22.39 2.25
C TYR A 335 -4.32 -22.75 3.56
N PRO A 336 -3.62 -23.91 3.64
CA PRO A 336 -3.21 -24.48 4.93
C PRO A 336 -2.04 -23.76 5.60
N THR A 337 -1.25 -23.00 4.83
CA THR A 337 -0.04 -22.29 5.30
C THR A 337 -0.03 -20.86 4.84
N GLU A 338 0.80 -20.02 5.45
CA GLU A 338 1.04 -18.67 4.92
C GLU A 338 1.55 -18.73 3.48
N PHE A 339 1.13 -17.76 2.67
CA PHE A 339 1.63 -17.65 1.29
C PHE A 339 3.11 -17.32 1.27
N GLU A 340 3.83 -17.90 0.31
CA GLU A 340 5.21 -17.52 0.06
C GLU A 340 5.30 -16.06 -0.43
N LYS A 341 6.25 -15.33 0.15
CA LYS A 341 6.42 -13.90 -0.09
C LYS A 341 7.79 -13.56 -0.64
N THR A 342 7.81 -12.50 -1.41
CA THR A 342 9.05 -11.85 -1.80
C THR A 342 9.71 -11.17 -0.57
N PRO A 343 10.99 -10.74 -0.67
CA PRO A 343 11.61 -9.92 0.38
C PRO A 343 10.81 -8.65 0.73
N LYS A 344 10.03 -8.12 -0.22
CA LYS A 344 9.11 -6.98 -0.02
C LYS A 344 7.78 -7.37 0.64
N LYS A 345 7.63 -8.61 1.10
CA LYS A 345 6.40 -9.14 1.72
C LYS A 345 5.18 -9.25 0.79
N SER A 346 5.35 -9.14 -0.52
CA SER A 346 4.29 -9.39 -1.51
C SER A 346 4.19 -10.89 -1.79
N ILE A 347 2.96 -11.41 -1.93
CA ILE A 347 2.71 -12.84 -2.25
C ILE A 347 3.28 -13.16 -3.63
N LYS A 348 4.00 -14.28 -3.74
CA LYS A 348 4.52 -14.82 -5.02
C LYS A 348 3.39 -15.50 -5.79
N ARG A 349 2.50 -14.72 -6.40
CA ARG A 349 1.27 -15.20 -7.09
C ARG A 349 1.50 -16.32 -8.07
N PHE A 350 2.63 -16.30 -8.81
CA PHE A 350 2.95 -17.29 -9.84
C PHE A 350 3.04 -18.72 -9.31
N LEU A 351 3.25 -18.92 -7.99
CA LEU A 351 3.28 -20.24 -7.38
C LEU A 351 1.88 -20.84 -7.20
N TYR A 352 0.82 -20.02 -7.30
CA TYR A 352 -0.54 -20.42 -6.94
C TYR A 352 -1.49 -20.51 -8.15
N ASN A 353 -1.09 -20.00 -9.31
CA ASN A 353 -1.92 -19.98 -10.51
C ASN A 353 -2.20 -21.39 -11.07
N SER A 354 -1.35 -22.37 -10.78
CA SER A 354 -1.42 -23.75 -11.30
C SER A 354 -1.84 -24.80 -10.25
N ILE A 355 -2.21 -24.38 -9.03
CA ILE A 355 -2.63 -25.35 -8.00
C ILE A 355 -3.97 -25.95 -8.39
N THR A 356 -3.97 -27.22 -8.76
CA THR A 356 -5.18 -28.03 -8.95
C THR A 356 -5.86 -28.33 -7.61
N GLU A 357 -7.17 -28.59 -7.63
CA GLU A 357 -7.90 -29.05 -6.43
C GLU A 357 -7.34 -30.41 -5.99
N GLU A 358 -6.82 -30.51 -4.77
CA GLU A 358 -6.76 -31.72 -4.00
C GLU A 358 -7.99 -31.84 -3.10
#